data_ce3b838c65397522e071a146e1b17444
#
_entry.id   ce3b838c65397522e071a146e1b17444
#
_cell.length_a   1.000
_cell.length_b   1.000
_cell.length_c   1.000
_cell.angle_alpha   90.00
_cell.angle_beta   90.00
_cell.angle_gamma   90.00
#
_symmetry.space_group_name_H-M   'P 1'
#
loop_
_entity.id
_entity.type
_entity.pdbx_description
1 polymer ?
#
loop_
_entity_poly.entity_id
_entity_poly.type
_entity_poly.pdbx_seq_one_letter_code
_entity_poly.pdbx_strand_id
1 'polypeptide(L)'
;MSYDTFVLCYFNLSEYVKRSYIRPKDSPMATIRLHFYVLIENCSQESVESSFRLLVFCCYSNYYVELCCRAIEVGNNGLWLQSAVRLATISLFLATIKNKQSMKAIFRTAFYLRSKYVNKEGKTPVMVRIYLNNERLSLGSTGIAVVQSLWDKENEKLRGRTIDVLSVNLELDNIRNGLQSIYRKLEDSQDLCLERIKAEFLGKKEDIDTLVQLFGKHNADIAQQVGISVSSATLQKYNVCKRHFKEFLQKNYRRTDIRLSELTYTVVREFDIYLRTVVGQNANTATKTMKTFKTITILGQKMGVLHHDPFLNHRFHLEPVNRGFLTDEEIMRIANKNLGIQRLELVRDIFIFSCFTGLAYIDVANLTPDNIVTLDDKQWIMTKRQKTNVETNVLLLDIPKAIIEKYSHKTYRDGRLFPILTNQKTNAYLKEIADICGIKKNLTFHLARHTFATMSLSKGVPMESVSKMLGHTNIKTTQLYARITNKKIEHDMELLADKLGKFNKAMGIRQ
;
A
#
# COMPACT_ATOMS: atom_id res chain seq x y z
N MET A 1 37.88 -48.66 -23.37
CA MET A 1 36.79 -47.76 -22.89
C MET A 1 37.05 -47.50 -21.39
N SER A 2 37.79 -46.45 -21.12
CA SER A 2 38.07 -46.02 -19.73
C SER A 2 37.13 -44.85 -19.41
N TYR A 3 36.29 -45.03 -18.42
CA TYR A 3 35.44 -43.98 -17.87
C TYR A 3 36.32 -43.15 -16.88
N ASP A 4 36.63 -41.94 -17.28
CA ASP A 4 37.34 -41.03 -16.39
C ASP A 4 36.46 -39.80 -16.12
N THR A 5 36.18 -39.64 -14.83
CA THR A 5 35.81 -38.47 -14.09
C THR A 5 34.38 -37.96 -14.21
N PHE A 6 33.50 -38.45 -13.34
CA PHE A 6 32.22 -37.80 -13.00
C PHE A 6 32.48 -36.59 -12.10
N VAL A 7 32.19 -35.39 -12.55
CA VAL A 7 32.13 -34.21 -11.69
C VAL A 7 30.66 -33.90 -11.42
N LEU A 8 30.22 -34.25 -10.22
CA LEU A 8 28.90 -33.88 -9.69
C LEU A 8 28.99 -32.47 -9.11
N CYS A 9 28.54 -31.47 -9.87
CA CYS A 9 28.37 -30.12 -9.33
C CYS A 9 26.96 -29.95 -8.75
N TYR A 10 26.85 -30.00 -7.45
CA TYR A 10 25.62 -29.60 -6.75
C TYR A 10 25.56 -28.09 -6.63
N PHE A 11 24.67 -27.46 -7.38
CA PHE A 11 24.33 -26.07 -7.18
C PHE A 11 23.09 -25.95 -6.30
N ASN A 12 23.27 -25.43 -5.09
CA ASN A 12 22.17 -25.19 -4.16
C ASN A 12 21.52 -23.82 -4.48
N LEU A 13 20.47 -23.84 -5.28
CA LEU A 13 19.72 -22.64 -5.67
C LEU A 13 18.88 -22.03 -4.53
N SER A 14 18.94 -22.56 -3.32
CA SER A 14 18.16 -22.08 -2.17
C SER A 14 18.48 -20.64 -1.76
N GLU A 15 19.66 -20.12 -2.03
CA GLU A 15 20.02 -18.73 -1.73
C GLU A 15 19.55 -17.71 -2.78
N TYR A 16 19.42 -18.13 -4.04
CA TYR A 16 18.98 -17.22 -5.12
C TYR A 16 17.46 -17.01 -5.13
N VAL A 17 16.69 -18.01 -4.71
CA VAL A 17 15.21 -17.94 -4.61
C VAL A 17 14.77 -17.15 -3.38
N LYS A 18 15.58 -17.07 -2.32
CA LYS A 18 15.26 -16.29 -1.10
C LYS A 18 15.19 -14.78 -1.31
N ARG A 19 15.73 -14.23 -2.38
CA ARG A 19 15.70 -12.77 -2.66
C ARG A 19 14.52 -12.28 -3.50
N SER A 20 13.71 -13.18 -4.06
CA SER A 20 12.70 -12.80 -5.07
C SER A 20 11.24 -13.07 -4.70
N TYR A 21 10.92 -13.70 -3.55
CA TYR A 21 9.53 -14.00 -3.19
C TYR A 21 9.13 -13.50 -1.81
N ILE A 22 8.13 -12.62 -1.80
CA ILE A 22 7.36 -12.20 -0.60
C ILE A 22 6.41 -13.35 -0.25
N ARG A 23 6.50 -13.87 0.98
CA ARG A 23 5.67 -14.95 1.52
C ARG A 23 4.19 -14.58 1.59
N PRO A 24 3.26 -15.43 1.14
CA PRO A 24 1.95 -15.55 1.77
C PRO A 24 2.11 -16.44 3.02
N LYS A 25 1.50 -16.04 4.13
CA LYS A 25 1.32 -16.89 5.31
C LYS A 25 0.30 -17.98 4.97
N ASP A 26 0.57 -19.20 5.46
CA ASP A 26 -0.32 -20.34 5.53
C ASP A 26 -0.49 -21.20 4.26
N SER A 27 0.62 -21.82 3.77
CA SER A 27 0.53 -23.13 3.13
C SER A 27 1.85 -23.91 3.32
N PRO A 28 1.81 -25.26 3.45
CA PRO A 28 3.02 -26.06 3.64
C PRO A 28 3.86 -25.99 2.37
N MET A 29 5.11 -25.58 2.52
CA MET A 29 6.10 -25.50 1.45
C MET A 29 6.39 -26.87 0.85
N ALA A 30 5.94 -27.10 -0.38
CA ALA A 30 6.58 -28.07 -1.24
C ALA A 30 7.92 -27.48 -1.71
N THR A 31 9.03 -27.98 -1.17
CA THR A 31 10.38 -27.61 -1.60
C THR A 31 10.59 -28.18 -2.99
N ILE A 32 10.55 -27.32 -4.03
CA ILE A 32 10.86 -27.73 -5.39
C ILE A 32 12.39 -27.91 -5.48
N ARG A 33 12.85 -29.15 -5.52
CA ARG A 33 14.24 -29.48 -5.80
C ARG A 33 14.38 -29.72 -7.30
N LEU A 34 15.12 -28.85 -7.99
CA LEU A 34 15.55 -29.04 -9.36
C LEU A 34 16.92 -29.70 -9.34
N HIS A 35 17.02 -30.89 -9.90
CA HIS A 35 18.30 -31.59 -10.04
C HIS A 35 18.79 -31.40 -11.48
N PHE A 36 19.96 -30.81 -11.63
CA PHE A 36 20.64 -30.68 -12.90
C PHE A 36 21.76 -31.72 -12.97
N TYR A 37 21.77 -32.53 -14.01
CA TYR A 37 22.86 -33.46 -14.32
C TYR A 37 23.60 -32.92 -15.54
N VAL A 38 24.90 -32.71 -15.41
CA VAL A 38 25.76 -32.28 -16.52
C VAL A 38 26.70 -33.42 -16.82
N LEU A 39 26.61 -34.01 -17.99
CA LEU A 39 27.48 -35.01 -18.50
C LEU A 39 28.48 -34.34 -19.46
N ILE A 40 29.78 -34.43 -19.14
CA ILE A 40 30.85 -33.96 -20.03
C ILE A 40 31.48 -35.20 -20.66
N GLU A 41 31.23 -35.40 -21.94
CA GLU A 41 31.91 -36.46 -22.72
C GLU A 41 33.13 -35.87 -23.44
N ASN A 42 34.29 -36.48 -23.13
CA ASN A 42 35.53 -36.23 -23.86
C ASN A 42 35.54 -37.05 -25.13
N CYS A 43 35.45 -36.40 -26.29
CA CYS A 43 35.68 -37.06 -27.59
C CYS A 43 37.15 -36.89 -27.96
N SER A 44 37.97 -37.93 -27.70
CA SER A 44 39.32 -38.00 -28.27
C SER A 44 39.27 -38.58 -29.66
N GLN A 45 39.43 -37.73 -30.68
CA GLN A 45 39.99 -38.13 -31.96
C GLN A 45 41.16 -37.23 -32.27
N GLU A 46 42.22 -37.89 -32.77
CA GLU A 46 43.52 -37.30 -33.05
C GLU A 46 43.40 -36.03 -33.90
N SER A 47 43.84 -34.96 -33.35
CA SER A 47 44.40 -33.71 -33.85
C SER A 47 43.71 -32.44 -33.32
N VAL A 48 44.43 -31.83 -32.41
CA VAL A 48 44.58 -30.37 -32.12
C VAL A 48 43.36 -29.55 -31.66
N GLU A 49 42.12 -30.04 -31.52
CA GLU A 49 41.05 -29.29 -30.87
C GLU A 49 40.15 -30.19 -30.04
N SER A 50 40.14 -29.99 -28.71
CA SER A 50 39.28 -30.70 -27.77
C SER A 50 37.84 -30.11 -27.85
N SER A 51 36.94 -30.80 -28.52
CA SER A 51 35.53 -30.49 -28.47
C SER A 51 34.83 -31.26 -27.34
N PHE A 52 34.07 -30.52 -26.50
CA PHE A 52 33.29 -31.11 -25.43
C PHE A 52 31.80 -31.08 -25.79
N ARG A 53 31.07 -32.17 -25.57
CA ARG A 53 29.61 -32.19 -25.64
C ARG A 53 29.03 -31.99 -24.24
N LEU A 54 28.19 -30.95 -24.09
CA LEU A 54 27.49 -30.66 -22.87
C LEU A 54 26.06 -31.19 -22.98
N LEU A 55 25.70 -32.20 -22.20
CA LEU A 55 24.34 -32.72 -22.06
C LEU A 55 23.75 -32.23 -20.72
N VAL A 56 22.70 -31.44 -20.78
CA VAL A 56 22.01 -30.92 -19.59
C VAL A 56 20.67 -31.64 -19.43
N PHE A 57 20.49 -32.38 -18.34
CA PHE A 57 19.24 -33.04 -17.99
C PHE A 57 18.55 -32.27 -16.89
N CYS A 58 17.27 -31.97 -17.05
CA CYS A 58 16.44 -31.35 -16.03
C CYS A 58 15.32 -32.31 -15.64
N CYS A 59 15.23 -32.71 -14.38
CA CYS A 59 14.14 -33.50 -13.83
C CYS A 59 13.13 -32.59 -13.11
N TYR A 60 11.91 -32.56 -13.60
CA TYR A 60 10.79 -31.90 -12.94
C TYR A 60 9.66 -32.94 -12.77
N SER A 61 9.29 -33.25 -11.51
CA SER A 61 8.11 -34.05 -11.12
C SER A 61 7.90 -35.29 -12.00
N ASN A 62 8.86 -36.22 -12.06
CA ASN A 62 8.77 -37.50 -12.79
C ASN A 62 8.71 -37.42 -14.33
N TYR A 63 8.99 -36.29 -14.93
CA TYR A 63 9.14 -36.17 -16.39
C TYR A 63 10.59 -35.84 -16.74
N TYR A 64 11.21 -36.66 -17.63
CA TYR A 64 12.52 -36.41 -18.22
C TYR A 64 12.33 -35.57 -19.48
N VAL A 65 12.96 -34.41 -19.55
CA VAL A 65 13.04 -33.61 -20.77
C VAL A 65 14.50 -33.61 -21.21
N GLU A 66 14.75 -34.29 -22.33
CA GLU A 66 16.06 -34.33 -22.95
C GLU A 66 16.24 -33.09 -23.83
N LEU A 67 17.18 -32.23 -23.50
CA LEU A 67 17.57 -31.08 -24.31
C LEU A 67 18.92 -31.37 -24.97
N CYS A 68 18.91 -31.82 -26.22
CA CYS A 68 20.12 -31.90 -27.03
C CYS A 68 20.55 -30.49 -27.45
N CYS A 69 21.54 -29.90 -26.79
CA CYS A 69 22.25 -28.74 -27.32
C CYS A 69 23.32 -29.23 -28.33
N ARG A 70 23.27 -28.71 -29.56
CA ARG A 70 24.34 -28.94 -30.54
C ARG A 70 25.66 -28.41 -29.99
N ALA A 71 26.74 -29.09 -30.35
CA ALA A 71 28.10 -28.79 -29.94
C ALA A 71 28.42 -27.29 -30.11
N ILE A 72 28.85 -26.67 -29.06
CA ILE A 72 29.43 -25.34 -29.07
C ILE A 72 30.92 -25.53 -28.81
N GLU A 73 31.75 -25.12 -29.76
CA GLU A 73 33.21 -25.08 -29.56
C GLU A 73 33.54 -24.12 -28.43
N VAL A 74 34.17 -24.62 -27.39
CA VAL A 74 34.52 -23.84 -26.18
C VAL A 74 36.00 -23.48 -26.29
N GLY A 75 36.26 -22.23 -26.65
CA GLY A 75 37.59 -21.65 -26.47
C GLY A 75 37.93 -21.44 -24.97
N ASN A 76 39.20 -21.35 -24.66
CA ASN A 76 39.84 -21.44 -23.33
C ASN A 76 39.47 -20.35 -22.28
N ASN A 77 38.32 -19.62 -22.40
CA ASN A 77 37.92 -18.58 -21.47
C ASN A 77 36.61 -18.93 -20.78
N GLY A 78 36.67 -19.22 -19.47
CA GLY A 78 35.54 -19.61 -18.60
C GLY A 78 34.34 -18.64 -18.51
N LEU A 79 34.39 -17.47 -19.14
CA LEU A 79 33.30 -16.50 -19.23
C LEU A 79 32.14 -16.94 -20.15
N TRP A 80 32.39 -17.84 -21.10
CA TRP A 80 31.37 -18.33 -22.04
C TRP A 80 30.42 -19.35 -21.44
N LEU A 81 30.89 -20.14 -20.49
CA LEU A 81 30.04 -21.14 -19.81
C LEU A 81 28.89 -20.50 -19.03
N GLN A 82 29.15 -19.37 -18.36
CA GLN A 82 28.10 -18.63 -17.64
C GLN A 82 27.05 -18.00 -18.58
N SER A 83 27.47 -17.57 -19.77
CA SER A 83 26.58 -16.99 -20.76
C SER A 83 25.70 -18.04 -21.44
N ALA A 84 26.23 -19.22 -21.75
CA ALA A 84 25.51 -20.34 -22.35
C ALA A 84 24.46 -20.92 -21.39
N VAL A 85 24.81 -21.08 -20.10
CA VAL A 85 23.85 -21.51 -19.06
C VAL A 85 22.74 -20.48 -18.84
N ARG A 86 23.04 -19.18 -18.91
CA ARG A 86 22.03 -18.11 -18.83
C ARG A 86 21.09 -18.13 -20.03
N LEU A 87 21.57 -18.32 -21.24
CA LEU A 87 20.75 -18.41 -22.44
C LEU A 87 19.88 -19.67 -22.44
N ALA A 88 20.41 -20.81 -22.02
CA ALA A 88 19.62 -22.03 -21.87
C ALA A 88 18.52 -21.92 -20.83
N THR A 89 18.79 -21.30 -19.67
CA THR A 89 17.76 -21.04 -18.63
C THR A 89 16.70 -20.05 -19.08
N ILE A 90 17.06 -19.01 -19.82
CA ILE A 90 16.09 -18.05 -20.40
C ILE A 90 15.24 -18.73 -21.46
N SER A 91 15.83 -19.55 -22.33
CA SER A 91 15.10 -20.29 -23.37
C SER A 91 14.13 -21.32 -22.77
N LEU A 92 14.54 -22.02 -21.71
CA LEU A 92 13.67 -22.95 -20.96
C LEU A 92 12.52 -22.22 -20.26
N PHE A 93 12.80 -21.06 -19.69
CA PHE A 93 11.79 -20.22 -19.05
C PHE A 93 10.79 -19.67 -20.06
N LEU A 94 11.25 -19.25 -21.24
CA LEU A 94 10.39 -18.81 -22.35
C LEU A 94 9.58 -19.96 -22.96
N ALA A 95 10.15 -21.16 -23.07
CA ALA A 95 9.42 -22.36 -23.50
C ALA A 95 8.36 -22.81 -22.49
N THR A 96 8.62 -22.71 -21.17
CA THR A 96 7.64 -23.00 -20.12
C THR A 96 6.51 -21.96 -20.09
N ILE A 97 6.81 -20.70 -20.36
CA ILE A 97 5.79 -19.65 -20.51
C ILE A 97 4.94 -19.91 -21.77
N LYS A 98 5.55 -20.27 -22.90
CA LYS A 98 4.85 -20.57 -24.16
C LYS A 98 3.94 -21.81 -24.03
N ASN A 99 4.38 -22.86 -23.33
CA ASN A 99 3.54 -24.05 -23.06
C ASN A 99 2.40 -23.76 -22.07
N LYS A 100 2.54 -22.78 -21.17
CA LYS A 100 1.44 -22.38 -20.27
C LYS A 100 0.33 -21.62 -21.02
N GLN A 101 0.61 -21.05 -22.19
CA GLN A 101 -0.36 -20.33 -23.03
C GLN A 101 -1.19 -21.24 -23.95
N SER A 102 -0.90 -22.55 -24.06
CA SER A 102 -1.60 -23.44 -24.99
C SER A 102 -2.52 -24.48 -24.33
N MET A 103 -2.60 -24.57 -23.01
CA MET A 103 -3.59 -25.42 -22.35
C MET A 103 -4.92 -24.69 -22.28
N LYS A 104 -5.91 -25.12 -23.10
CA LYS A 104 -7.29 -24.63 -22.99
C LYS A 104 -7.80 -24.84 -21.56
N ALA A 105 -8.36 -23.79 -20.98
CA ALA A 105 -8.94 -23.89 -19.65
C ALA A 105 -10.12 -24.87 -19.65
N ILE A 106 -10.15 -25.76 -18.66
CA ILE A 106 -11.23 -26.73 -18.51
C ILE A 106 -12.33 -26.10 -17.67
N PHE A 107 -13.49 -25.80 -18.30
CA PHE A 107 -14.66 -25.27 -17.63
C PHE A 107 -15.72 -26.37 -17.47
N ARG A 108 -16.29 -26.45 -16.24
CA ARG A 108 -17.35 -27.41 -15.91
C ARG A 108 -18.40 -26.75 -15.01
N THR A 109 -19.68 -27.02 -15.30
CA THR A 109 -20.82 -26.69 -14.44
C THR A 109 -21.28 -27.93 -13.75
N ALA A 110 -21.57 -27.87 -12.42
CA ALA A 110 -22.10 -28.97 -11.64
C ALA A 110 -23.34 -28.54 -10.81
N PHE A 111 -24.35 -29.40 -10.80
CA PHE A 111 -25.53 -29.22 -9.96
C PHE A 111 -25.52 -30.20 -8.78
N TYR A 112 -25.97 -29.72 -7.63
CA TYR A 112 -26.07 -30.56 -6.42
C TYR A 112 -27.19 -30.08 -5.52
N LEU A 113 -27.75 -30.98 -4.72
CA LEU A 113 -28.78 -30.64 -3.75
C LEU A 113 -28.17 -29.99 -2.50
N ARG A 114 -28.86 -29.00 -1.92
CA ARG A 114 -28.47 -28.41 -0.65
C ARG A 114 -28.62 -29.44 0.47
N SER A 115 -27.51 -29.87 1.07
CA SER A 115 -27.54 -30.89 2.14
C SER A 115 -28.33 -30.40 3.35
N LYS A 116 -29.13 -31.33 3.95
CA LYS A 116 -29.91 -31.12 5.19
C LYS A 116 -30.97 -29.99 5.15
N TYR A 117 -31.39 -29.57 3.98
CA TYR A 117 -32.44 -28.56 3.87
C TYR A 117 -33.58 -29.04 2.97
N VAL A 118 -34.79 -29.01 3.51
CA VAL A 118 -36.04 -29.31 2.80
C VAL A 118 -37.00 -28.14 3.05
N ASN A 119 -37.63 -27.64 2.01
CA ASN A 119 -38.60 -26.55 2.13
C ASN A 119 -39.94 -27.04 2.71
N LYS A 120 -40.89 -26.14 2.93
CA LYS A 120 -42.24 -26.49 3.48
C LYS A 120 -43.03 -27.43 2.61
N GLU A 121 -42.69 -27.61 1.34
CA GLU A 121 -43.33 -28.50 0.36
C GLU A 121 -42.62 -29.84 0.23
N GLY A 122 -41.66 -30.18 1.08
CA GLY A 122 -40.89 -31.42 1.00
C GLY A 122 -39.82 -31.46 -0.09
N LYS A 123 -39.50 -30.30 -0.72
CA LYS A 123 -38.54 -30.19 -1.82
C LYS A 123 -37.20 -29.62 -1.35
N THR A 124 -36.10 -30.01 -2.00
CA THR A 124 -34.76 -29.57 -1.73
C THR A 124 -34.25 -28.63 -2.86
N PRO A 125 -33.69 -27.44 -2.59
CA PRO A 125 -33.16 -26.58 -3.60
C PRO A 125 -31.97 -27.20 -4.34
N VAL A 126 -31.95 -27.03 -5.67
CA VAL A 126 -30.81 -27.38 -6.51
C VAL A 126 -29.83 -26.20 -6.50
N MET A 127 -28.59 -26.49 -6.16
CA MET A 127 -27.48 -25.54 -6.14
C MET A 127 -26.63 -25.71 -7.38
N VAL A 128 -26.01 -24.61 -7.86
CA VAL A 128 -25.08 -24.66 -8.98
C VAL A 128 -23.69 -24.21 -8.56
N ARG A 129 -22.69 -24.89 -9.09
CA ARG A 129 -21.26 -24.63 -8.91
C ARG A 129 -20.55 -24.69 -10.25
N ILE A 130 -19.59 -23.81 -10.42
CA ILE A 130 -18.71 -23.80 -11.60
C ILE A 130 -17.28 -24.15 -11.20
N TYR A 131 -16.57 -24.75 -12.12
CA TYR A 131 -15.15 -25.10 -12.02
C TYR A 131 -14.42 -24.51 -13.21
N LEU A 132 -13.23 -23.97 -12.96
CA LEU A 132 -12.29 -23.53 -13.96
C LEU A 132 -10.92 -24.08 -13.58
N ASN A 133 -10.41 -25.02 -14.38
CA ASN A 133 -9.23 -25.80 -14.02
C ASN A 133 -9.40 -26.47 -12.63
N ASN A 134 -8.54 -26.12 -11.65
CA ASN A 134 -8.57 -26.66 -10.29
C ASN A 134 -9.32 -25.78 -9.28
N GLU A 135 -9.85 -24.64 -9.72
CA GLU A 135 -10.61 -23.73 -8.87
C GLU A 135 -12.11 -24.01 -8.94
N ARG A 136 -12.84 -23.71 -7.88
CA ARG A 136 -14.29 -23.88 -7.80
C ARG A 136 -14.98 -22.70 -7.14
N LEU A 137 -16.15 -22.33 -7.66
CA LEU A 137 -16.98 -21.27 -7.10
C LEU A 137 -18.46 -21.69 -7.07
N SER A 138 -19.14 -21.46 -5.94
CA SER A 138 -20.59 -21.66 -5.85
C SER A 138 -21.32 -20.40 -6.34
N LEU A 139 -22.29 -20.60 -7.25
CA LEU A 139 -23.14 -19.51 -7.74
C LEU A 139 -24.40 -19.32 -6.88
N GLY A 140 -24.71 -20.28 -6.00
CA GLY A 140 -25.90 -20.27 -5.16
C GLY A 140 -26.99 -21.22 -5.62
N SER A 141 -28.25 -20.91 -5.28
CA SER A 141 -29.42 -21.66 -5.70
C SER A 141 -29.81 -21.34 -7.15
N THR A 142 -30.23 -22.36 -7.89
CA THR A 142 -30.80 -22.20 -9.24
C THR A 142 -32.22 -21.59 -9.23
N GLY A 143 -32.86 -21.48 -8.06
CA GLY A 143 -34.29 -21.17 -7.95
C GLY A 143 -35.20 -22.43 -8.03
N ILE A 144 -34.66 -23.54 -8.50
CA ILE A 144 -35.40 -24.82 -8.69
C ILE A 144 -35.31 -25.62 -7.39
N ALA A 145 -36.45 -26.16 -6.94
CA ALA A 145 -36.53 -27.08 -5.81
C ALA A 145 -37.14 -28.40 -6.25
N VAL A 146 -36.56 -29.54 -5.86
CA VAL A 146 -36.88 -30.86 -6.34
C VAL A 146 -37.06 -31.87 -5.21
N VAL A 147 -37.83 -32.95 -5.45
CA VAL A 147 -37.95 -34.05 -4.51
C VAL A 147 -36.65 -34.85 -4.50
N GLN A 148 -36.04 -35.01 -3.33
CA GLN A 148 -34.71 -35.60 -3.19
C GLN A 148 -34.60 -37.04 -3.73
N SER A 149 -35.67 -37.87 -3.62
CA SER A 149 -35.72 -39.26 -4.11
C SER A 149 -35.61 -39.37 -5.65
N LEU A 150 -36.03 -38.34 -6.37
CA LEU A 150 -35.96 -38.29 -7.84
C LEU A 150 -34.61 -37.78 -8.37
N TRP A 151 -33.74 -37.29 -7.51
CA TRP A 151 -32.45 -36.68 -7.93
C TRP A 151 -31.40 -37.75 -8.27
N ASP A 152 -30.90 -37.70 -9.48
CA ASP A 152 -29.76 -38.50 -9.91
C ASP A 152 -28.47 -37.69 -9.70
N LYS A 153 -27.62 -38.16 -8.78
CA LYS A 153 -26.34 -37.48 -8.45
C LYS A 153 -25.29 -37.62 -9.54
N GLU A 154 -25.32 -38.71 -10.31
CA GLU A 154 -24.31 -38.97 -11.36
C GLU A 154 -24.59 -38.15 -12.60
N ASN A 155 -25.86 -38.11 -13.03
CA ASN A 155 -26.29 -37.36 -14.20
C ASN A 155 -26.64 -35.90 -13.89
N GLU A 156 -26.70 -35.50 -12.60
CA GLU A 156 -27.06 -34.15 -12.15
C GLU A 156 -28.45 -33.71 -12.69
N LYS A 157 -29.43 -34.65 -12.74
CA LYS A 157 -30.79 -34.48 -13.30
C LYS A 157 -31.82 -35.23 -12.48
N LEU A 158 -33.10 -34.97 -12.75
CA LEU A 158 -34.20 -35.74 -12.19
C LEU A 158 -34.44 -37.00 -13.01
N ARG A 159 -34.74 -38.11 -12.32
CA ARG A 159 -35.19 -39.40 -12.90
C ARG A 159 -36.67 -39.35 -13.19
N GLY A 160 -37.07 -39.82 -14.35
CA GLY A 160 -38.50 -39.94 -14.76
C GLY A 160 -38.77 -39.34 -16.14
N ARG A 161 -40.00 -39.51 -16.62
CA ARG A 161 -40.46 -39.03 -17.94
C ARG A 161 -41.72 -38.18 -17.86
N THR A 162 -42.11 -37.75 -16.67
CA THR A 162 -43.24 -36.83 -16.50
C THR A 162 -42.93 -35.45 -17.06
N ILE A 163 -43.94 -34.71 -17.47
CA ILE A 163 -43.79 -33.36 -18.04
C ILE A 163 -43.03 -32.45 -17.08
N ASP A 164 -43.31 -32.53 -15.78
CA ASP A 164 -42.66 -31.72 -14.75
C ASP A 164 -41.14 -32.05 -14.65
N VAL A 165 -40.80 -33.35 -14.69
CA VAL A 165 -39.39 -33.78 -14.67
C VAL A 165 -38.64 -33.33 -15.89
N LEU A 166 -39.27 -33.40 -17.07
CA LEU A 166 -38.67 -32.96 -18.32
C LEU A 166 -38.48 -31.45 -18.33
N SER A 167 -39.47 -30.68 -17.81
CA SER A 167 -39.38 -29.23 -17.70
C SER A 167 -38.22 -28.78 -16.80
N VAL A 168 -38.12 -29.39 -15.61
CA VAL A 168 -36.99 -29.09 -14.67
C VAL A 168 -35.63 -29.45 -15.30
N ASN A 169 -35.52 -30.59 -15.95
CA ASN A 169 -34.27 -30.98 -16.59
C ASN A 169 -33.91 -30.05 -17.75
N LEU A 170 -34.88 -29.57 -18.52
CA LEU A 170 -34.64 -28.55 -19.56
C LEU A 170 -34.14 -27.23 -18.97
N GLU A 171 -34.71 -26.82 -17.84
CA GLU A 171 -34.31 -25.58 -17.15
C GLU A 171 -32.87 -25.70 -16.62
N LEU A 172 -32.47 -26.84 -16.07
CA LEU A 172 -31.08 -27.12 -15.68
C LEU A 172 -30.13 -27.12 -16.88
N ASP A 173 -30.55 -27.70 -18.00
CA ASP A 173 -29.76 -27.66 -19.24
C ASP A 173 -29.63 -26.24 -19.80
N ASN A 174 -30.66 -25.40 -19.72
CA ASN A 174 -30.61 -23.99 -20.10
C ASN A 174 -29.62 -23.22 -19.24
N ILE A 175 -29.59 -23.44 -17.93
CA ILE A 175 -28.61 -22.85 -17.02
C ILE A 175 -27.18 -23.28 -17.42
N ARG A 176 -26.96 -24.57 -17.68
CA ARG A 176 -25.66 -25.12 -18.11
C ARG A 176 -25.19 -24.52 -19.41
N ASN A 177 -26.06 -24.42 -20.41
CA ASN A 177 -25.79 -23.85 -21.72
C ASN A 177 -25.49 -22.33 -21.62
N GLY A 178 -26.25 -21.62 -20.78
CA GLY A 178 -25.99 -20.19 -20.49
C GLY A 178 -24.60 -19.95 -19.90
N LEU A 179 -24.23 -20.73 -18.90
CA LEU A 179 -22.88 -20.67 -18.29
C LEU A 179 -21.79 -21.04 -19.29
N GLN A 180 -22.01 -22.05 -20.14
CA GLN A 180 -21.07 -22.44 -21.19
C GLN A 180 -20.92 -21.36 -22.26
N SER A 181 -22.00 -20.65 -22.60
CA SER A 181 -21.97 -19.52 -23.55
C SER A 181 -21.17 -18.34 -22.97
N ILE A 182 -21.38 -18.03 -21.68
CA ILE A 182 -20.60 -17.01 -20.98
C ILE A 182 -19.11 -17.38 -20.97
N TYR A 183 -18.78 -18.63 -20.63
CA TYR A 183 -17.40 -19.11 -20.66
C TYR A 183 -16.76 -18.94 -22.04
N ARG A 184 -17.43 -19.37 -23.12
CA ARG A 184 -16.92 -19.24 -24.50
C ARG A 184 -16.70 -17.77 -24.88
N LYS A 185 -17.59 -16.86 -24.48
CA LYS A 185 -17.45 -15.41 -24.72
C LYS A 185 -16.22 -14.84 -24.02
N LEU A 186 -15.85 -15.40 -22.86
CA LEU A 186 -14.73 -14.93 -22.03
C LEU A 186 -13.43 -15.72 -22.27
N GLU A 187 -13.47 -16.88 -22.98
CA GLU A 187 -12.33 -17.78 -23.17
C GLU A 187 -11.12 -17.08 -23.82
N ASP A 188 -11.35 -16.18 -24.77
CA ASP A 188 -10.31 -15.43 -25.46
C ASP A 188 -9.90 -14.15 -24.73
N SER A 189 -10.56 -13.82 -23.62
CA SER A 189 -10.25 -12.62 -22.85
C SER A 189 -9.18 -12.88 -21.79
N GLN A 190 -8.32 -11.91 -21.53
CA GLN A 190 -7.35 -11.97 -20.42
C GLN A 190 -8.02 -11.96 -19.04
N ASP A 191 -9.33 -11.75 -19.00
CA ASP A 191 -10.13 -11.59 -17.79
C ASP A 191 -10.91 -12.86 -17.40
N LEU A 192 -10.59 -14.03 -17.97
CA LEU A 192 -11.27 -15.28 -17.66
C LEU A 192 -10.99 -15.72 -16.22
N CYS A 193 -11.98 -15.56 -15.34
CA CYS A 193 -11.98 -16.06 -13.96
C CYS A 193 -13.40 -16.44 -13.52
N LEU A 194 -13.50 -17.25 -12.46
CA LEU A 194 -14.79 -17.73 -11.93
C LEU A 194 -15.71 -16.60 -11.47
N GLU A 195 -15.15 -15.56 -10.87
CA GLU A 195 -15.88 -14.37 -10.40
C GLU A 195 -16.50 -13.60 -11.56
N ARG A 196 -15.81 -13.50 -12.69
CA ARG A 196 -16.34 -12.83 -13.90
C ARG A 196 -17.47 -13.62 -14.52
N ILE A 197 -17.34 -14.94 -14.61
CA ILE A 197 -18.43 -15.82 -15.10
C ILE A 197 -19.66 -15.68 -14.18
N LYS A 198 -19.45 -15.65 -12.86
CA LYS A 198 -20.52 -15.45 -11.89
C LYS A 198 -21.21 -14.09 -12.05
N ALA A 199 -20.44 -13.01 -12.19
CA ALA A 199 -20.97 -11.67 -12.34
C ALA A 199 -21.83 -11.54 -13.62
N GLU A 200 -21.34 -12.07 -14.74
CA GLU A 200 -22.05 -12.06 -16.03
C GLU A 200 -23.32 -12.93 -15.96
N PHE A 201 -23.26 -14.10 -15.30
CA PHE A 201 -24.41 -15.01 -15.13
C PHE A 201 -25.50 -14.43 -14.24
N LEU A 202 -25.15 -13.76 -13.15
CA LEU A 202 -26.11 -13.14 -12.23
C LEU A 202 -26.67 -11.81 -12.74
N GLY A 203 -26.26 -11.38 -13.94
CA GLY A 203 -26.66 -10.08 -14.51
C GLY A 203 -26.19 -8.89 -13.67
N LYS A 204 -25.24 -9.11 -12.75
CA LYS A 204 -24.57 -8.04 -12.01
C LYS A 204 -23.55 -7.38 -12.93
N LYS A 205 -24.03 -6.74 -13.98
CA LYS A 205 -23.26 -5.67 -14.62
C LYS A 205 -23.18 -4.54 -13.59
N GLU A 206 -22.09 -4.45 -12.86
CA GLU A 206 -21.69 -3.13 -12.45
C GLU A 206 -21.32 -2.42 -13.75
N ASP A 207 -22.06 -1.37 -14.10
CA ASP A 207 -21.86 -0.54 -15.30
C ASP A 207 -20.52 0.23 -15.29
N ILE A 208 -19.50 -0.31 -14.62
CA ILE A 208 -18.18 0.30 -14.41
C ILE A 208 -17.15 -0.51 -15.19
N ASP A 209 -17.05 -0.20 -16.48
CA ASP A 209 -16.05 -0.82 -17.37
C ASP A 209 -14.78 0.02 -17.50
N THR A 210 -14.79 1.28 -17.05
CA THR A 210 -13.68 2.21 -17.25
C THR A 210 -13.16 2.79 -15.93
N LEU A 211 -11.90 3.21 -15.95
CA LEU A 211 -11.22 3.70 -14.76
C LEU A 211 -11.78 5.05 -14.27
N VAL A 212 -12.14 5.96 -15.16
CA VAL A 212 -12.71 7.27 -14.78
C VAL A 212 -14.10 7.11 -14.19
N GLN A 213 -14.89 6.11 -14.65
CA GLN A 213 -16.16 5.74 -14.02
C GLN A 213 -15.95 5.22 -12.60
N LEU A 214 -14.96 4.31 -12.41
CA LEU A 214 -14.57 3.79 -11.08
C LEU A 214 -14.14 4.91 -10.13
N PHE A 215 -13.32 5.87 -10.60
CA PHE A 215 -12.99 7.09 -9.86
C PHE A 215 -14.23 7.90 -9.53
N GLY A 216 -15.17 8.01 -10.48
CA GLY A 216 -16.40 8.75 -10.30
C GLY A 216 -17.26 8.18 -9.18
N LYS A 217 -17.50 6.87 -9.20
CA LYS A 217 -18.24 6.16 -8.15
C LYS A 217 -17.58 6.34 -6.78
N HIS A 218 -16.28 6.05 -6.69
CA HIS A 218 -15.52 6.21 -5.44
C HIS A 218 -15.64 7.63 -4.88
N ASN A 219 -15.48 8.65 -5.74
CA ASN A 219 -15.51 10.04 -5.29
C ASN A 219 -16.92 10.47 -4.87
N ALA A 220 -17.97 9.92 -5.50
CA ALA A 220 -19.37 10.13 -5.10
C ALA A 220 -19.63 9.49 -3.72
N ASP A 221 -19.17 8.27 -3.50
CA ASP A 221 -19.31 7.57 -2.21
C ASP A 221 -18.57 8.32 -1.09
N ILE A 222 -17.35 8.81 -1.35
CA ILE A 222 -16.60 9.65 -0.42
C ILE A 222 -17.28 10.99 -0.17
N ALA A 223 -17.90 11.61 -1.20
CA ALA A 223 -18.59 12.89 -1.05
C ALA A 223 -19.76 12.82 -0.06
N GLN A 224 -20.48 11.70 -0.04
CA GLN A 224 -21.57 11.46 0.93
C GLN A 224 -21.06 11.35 2.38
N GLN A 225 -19.80 11.00 2.58
CA GLN A 225 -19.19 10.84 3.89
C GLN A 225 -18.46 12.09 4.38
N VAL A 226 -18.39 13.15 3.57
CA VAL A 226 -17.73 14.41 3.96
C VAL A 226 -18.49 15.06 5.11
N GLY A 227 -17.76 15.40 6.18
CA GLY A 227 -18.33 15.97 7.40
C GLY A 227 -18.77 14.93 8.44
N ILE A 228 -18.92 13.65 8.04
CA ILE A 228 -19.25 12.53 8.93
C ILE A 228 -17.99 11.76 9.32
N SER A 229 -17.35 11.13 8.38
CA SER A 229 -16.17 10.27 8.59
C SER A 229 -14.95 10.69 7.77
N VAL A 230 -15.14 11.51 6.75
CA VAL A 230 -14.10 11.95 5.80
C VAL A 230 -14.04 13.47 5.73
N SER A 231 -12.82 14.03 5.67
CA SER A 231 -12.63 15.47 5.46
C SER A 231 -12.80 15.86 3.98
N SER A 232 -13.26 17.10 3.73
CA SER A 232 -13.33 17.67 2.38
C SER A 232 -11.98 17.67 1.64
N ALA A 233 -10.87 17.85 2.37
CA ALA A 233 -9.53 17.78 1.84
C ALA A 233 -9.18 16.37 1.32
N THR A 234 -9.75 15.31 1.89
CA THR A 234 -9.58 13.94 1.40
C THR A 234 -10.28 13.75 0.07
N LEU A 235 -11.53 14.21 -0.07
CA LEU A 235 -12.26 14.19 -1.34
C LEU A 235 -11.50 14.98 -2.43
N GLN A 236 -11.03 16.19 -2.08
CA GLN A 236 -10.26 17.02 -3.01
C GLN A 236 -9.01 16.31 -3.54
N LYS A 237 -8.30 15.56 -2.68
CA LYS A 237 -7.13 14.75 -3.08
C LYS A 237 -7.50 13.73 -4.17
N TYR A 238 -8.62 13.04 -4.04
CA TYR A 238 -9.08 12.09 -5.05
C TYR A 238 -9.55 12.79 -6.33
N ASN A 239 -10.23 13.94 -6.23
CA ASN A 239 -10.62 14.73 -7.39
C ASN A 239 -9.42 15.25 -8.19
N VAL A 240 -8.36 15.71 -7.50
CA VAL A 240 -7.10 16.13 -8.13
C VAL A 240 -6.43 14.96 -8.84
N CYS A 241 -6.37 13.78 -8.20
CA CYS A 241 -5.81 12.58 -8.82
C CYS A 241 -6.59 12.19 -10.09
N LYS A 242 -7.93 12.16 -10.02
CA LYS A 242 -8.81 11.90 -11.18
C LYS A 242 -8.57 12.90 -12.32
N ARG A 243 -8.45 14.19 -12.01
CA ARG A 243 -8.19 15.23 -12.99
C ARG A 243 -6.86 15.01 -13.70
N HIS A 244 -5.77 14.83 -12.96
CA HIS A 244 -4.44 14.58 -13.56
C HIS A 244 -4.42 13.31 -14.40
N PHE A 245 -5.16 12.28 -13.99
CA PHE A 245 -5.25 11.05 -14.78
C PHE A 245 -5.99 11.29 -16.11
N LYS A 246 -7.08 12.05 -16.11
CA LYS A 246 -7.78 12.44 -17.34
C LYS A 246 -6.91 13.30 -18.28
N GLU A 247 -6.19 14.27 -17.72
CA GLU A 247 -5.24 15.12 -18.47
C GLU A 247 -4.11 14.27 -19.08
N PHE A 248 -3.61 13.28 -18.34
CA PHE A 248 -2.63 12.31 -18.82
C PHE A 248 -3.16 11.48 -19.99
N LEU A 249 -4.36 10.90 -19.86
CA LEU A 249 -4.98 10.11 -20.94
C LEU A 249 -5.18 10.95 -22.19
N GLN A 250 -5.66 12.18 -22.04
CA GLN A 250 -5.88 13.09 -23.18
C GLN A 250 -4.56 13.40 -23.89
N LYS A 251 -3.49 13.67 -23.15
CA LYS A 251 -2.18 14.04 -23.70
C LYS A 251 -1.47 12.86 -24.36
N ASN A 252 -1.40 11.71 -23.68
CA ASN A 252 -0.57 10.58 -24.11
C ASN A 252 -1.31 9.60 -25.01
N TYR A 253 -2.62 9.45 -24.80
CA TYR A 253 -3.44 8.44 -25.50
C TYR A 253 -4.52 9.05 -26.39
N ARG A 254 -4.74 10.38 -26.34
CA ARG A 254 -5.85 11.10 -27.04
C ARG A 254 -7.23 10.53 -26.70
N ARG A 255 -7.40 10.06 -25.46
CA ARG A 255 -8.63 9.44 -24.93
C ARG A 255 -9.06 10.18 -23.67
N THR A 256 -10.36 10.14 -23.37
CA THR A 256 -10.93 10.72 -22.14
C THR A 256 -11.03 9.73 -21.00
N ASP A 257 -10.96 8.43 -21.32
CA ASP A 257 -11.06 7.32 -20.39
C ASP A 257 -10.31 6.08 -20.92
N ILE A 258 -10.08 5.06 -20.06
CA ILE A 258 -9.46 3.80 -20.39
C ILE A 258 -10.24 2.65 -19.77
N ARG A 259 -10.38 1.52 -20.47
CA ARG A 259 -11.01 0.32 -19.91
C ARG A 259 -10.16 -0.24 -18.78
N LEU A 260 -10.82 -0.82 -17.76
CA LEU A 260 -10.12 -1.45 -16.64
C LEU A 260 -9.22 -2.61 -17.07
N SER A 261 -9.59 -3.34 -18.13
CA SER A 261 -8.77 -4.39 -18.75
C SER A 261 -7.49 -3.88 -19.42
N GLU A 262 -7.49 -2.63 -19.89
CA GLU A 262 -6.32 -1.98 -20.51
C GLU A 262 -5.36 -1.34 -19.50
N LEU A 263 -5.73 -1.31 -18.20
CA LEU A 263 -4.93 -0.69 -17.15
C LEU A 263 -3.75 -1.58 -16.76
N THR A 264 -2.68 -1.50 -17.52
CA THR A 264 -1.44 -2.28 -17.30
C THR A 264 -0.43 -1.52 -16.43
N TYR A 265 0.64 -2.22 -16.01
CA TYR A 265 1.80 -1.60 -15.35
C TYR A 265 2.42 -0.47 -16.19
N THR A 266 2.41 -0.60 -17.52
CA THR A 266 2.91 0.45 -18.42
C THR A 266 2.17 1.76 -18.23
N VAL A 267 0.83 1.74 -18.20
CA VAL A 267 -0.01 2.92 -17.97
C VAL A 267 0.28 3.54 -16.60
N VAL A 268 0.43 2.71 -15.56
CA VAL A 268 0.78 3.17 -14.20
C VAL A 268 2.14 3.88 -14.19
N ARG A 269 3.14 3.29 -14.84
CA ARG A 269 4.49 3.87 -14.94
C ARG A 269 4.50 5.18 -15.72
N GLU A 270 3.83 5.23 -16.85
CA GLU A 270 3.74 6.43 -17.67
C GLU A 270 3.01 7.57 -16.94
N PHE A 271 1.96 7.24 -16.17
CA PHE A 271 1.29 8.23 -15.35
C PHE A 271 2.20 8.78 -14.23
N ASP A 272 3.03 7.95 -13.58
CA ASP A 272 4.01 8.44 -12.59
C ASP A 272 5.04 9.39 -13.25
N ILE A 273 5.53 9.04 -14.44
CA ILE A 273 6.43 9.91 -15.23
C ILE A 273 5.73 11.23 -15.58
N TYR A 274 4.49 11.18 -16.06
CA TYR A 274 3.69 12.35 -16.39
C TYR A 274 3.52 13.30 -15.19
N LEU A 275 3.21 12.77 -14.00
CA LEU A 275 3.08 13.56 -12.79
C LEU A 275 4.37 14.32 -12.44
N ARG A 276 5.53 13.69 -12.65
CA ARG A 276 6.83 14.27 -12.35
C ARG A 276 7.30 15.27 -13.41
N THR A 277 7.14 14.93 -14.69
CA THR A 277 7.74 15.70 -15.80
C THR A 277 6.81 16.75 -16.37
N VAL A 278 5.51 16.48 -16.47
CA VAL A 278 4.53 17.38 -17.09
C VAL A 278 3.79 18.21 -16.05
N VAL A 279 3.30 17.57 -14.99
CA VAL A 279 2.61 18.29 -13.90
C VAL A 279 3.61 19.00 -12.98
N GLY A 280 4.89 18.59 -12.98
CA GLY A 280 5.94 19.18 -12.16
C GLY A 280 5.83 18.83 -10.67
N GLN A 281 5.21 17.72 -10.32
CA GLN A 281 5.11 17.28 -8.93
C GLN A 281 6.48 16.82 -8.42
N ASN A 282 6.88 17.27 -7.23
CA ASN A 282 8.06 16.69 -6.56
C ASN A 282 7.85 15.20 -6.22
N ALA A 283 8.96 14.48 -5.99
CA ALA A 283 8.98 13.02 -5.76
C ALA A 283 7.95 12.56 -4.73
N ASN A 284 7.85 13.24 -3.60
CA ASN A 284 6.93 12.89 -2.53
C ASN A 284 5.45 13.14 -2.89
N THR A 285 5.17 14.22 -3.63
CA THR A 285 3.81 14.54 -4.06
C THR A 285 3.33 13.55 -5.12
N ALA A 286 4.16 13.25 -6.12
CA ALA A 286 3.87 12.25 -7.14
C ALA A 286 3.62 10.87 -6.49
N THR A 287 4.49 10.43 -5.57
CA THR A 287 4.29 9.18 -4.83
C THR A 287 2.96 9.14 -4.05
N LYS A 288 2.56 10.26 -3.43
CA LYS A 288 1.26 10.35 -2.73
C LYS A 288 0.09 10.30 -3.71
N THR A 289 0.20 10.93 -4.87
CA THR A 289 -0.81 10.86 -5.93
C THR A 289 -0.93 9.43 -6.45
N MET A 290 0.19 8.74 -6.69
CA MET A 290 0.22 7.33 -7.09
C MET A 290 -0.38 6.39 -6.03
N LYS A 291 -0.14 6.64 -4.73
CA LYS A 291 -0.81 5.89 -3.64
C LYS A 291 -2.33 6.12 -3.63
N THR A 292 -2.78 7.34 -3.93
CA THR A 292 -4.20 7.65 -4.09
C THR A 292 -4.80 6.89 -5.28
N PHE A 293 -4.09 6.82 -6.39
CA PHE A 293 -4.46 6.03 -7.56
C PHE A 293 -4.54 4.53 -7.24
N LYS A 294 -3.54 3.98 -6.55
CA LYS A 294 -3.56 2.57 -6.10
C LYS A 294 -4.80 2.24 -5.24
N THR A 295 -5.28 3.17 -4.42
CA THR A 295 -6.50 2.95 -3.63
C THR A 295 -7.71 2.68 -4.53
N ILE A 296 -7.81 3.37 -5.67
CA ILE A 296 -8.89 3.16 -6.65
C ILE A 296 -8.77 1.80 -7.33
N THR A 297 -7.57 1.37 -7.71
CA THR A 297 -7.37 0.04 -8.31
C THR A 297 -7.69 -1.08 -7.34
N ILE A 298 -7.33 -0.94 -6.06
CA ILE A 298 -7.71 -1.87 -4.99
C ILE A 298 -9.24 -1.93 -4.82
N LEU A 299 -9.93 -0.79 -4.93
CA LEU A 299 -11.39 -0.78 -4.92
C LEU A 299 -11.96 -1.58 -6.09
N GLY A 300 -11.44 -1.35 -7.32
CA GLY A 300 -11.83 -2.11 -8.51
C GLY A 300 -11.63 -3.62 -8.36
N GLN A 301 -10.53 -4.04 -7.73
CA GLN A 301 -10.28 -5.45 -7.41
C GLN A 301 -11.30 -6.00 -6.40
N LYS A 302 -11.60 -5.26 -5.32
CA LYS A 302 -12.60 -5.65 -4.32
C LYS A 302 -14.00 -5.73 -4.89
N MET A 303 -14.34 -4.90 -5.88
CA MET A 303 -15.61 -4.93 -6.59
C MET A 303 -15.68 -6.02 -7.68
N GLY A 304 -14.56 -6.68 -7.98
CA GLY A 304 -14.47 -7.70 -9.01
C GLY A 304 -14.50 -7.15 -10.44
N VAL A 305 -14.30 -5.84 -10.64
CA VAL A 305 -14.26 -5.20 -11.96
C VAL A 305 -12.83 -5.04 -12.51
N LEU A 306 -11.81 -5.20 -11.65
CA LEU A 306 -10.40 -5.24 -12.01
C LEU A 306 -9.77 -6.54 -11.51
N HIS A 307 -9.36 -7.43 -12.41
CA HIS A 307 -8.93 -8.80 -12.08
C HIS A 307 -7.43 -8.97 -11.86
N HIS A 308 -6.64 -7.95 -12.19
CA HIS A 308 -5.18 -7.95 -12.01
C HIS A 308 -4.73 -6.74 -11.18
N ASP A 309 -3.55 -6.80 -10.58
CA ASP A 309 -2.95 -5.65 -9.90
C ASP A 309 -1.99 -4.90 -10.83
N PRO A 310 -2.37 -3.74 -11.38
CA PRO A 310 -1.50 -2.96 -12.26
C PRO A 310 -0.32 -2.35 -11.51
N PHE A 311 -0.34 -2.35 -10.16
CA PHE A 311 0.73 -1.86 -9.30
C PHE A 311 1.67 -2.95 -8.78
N LEU A 312 1.52 -4.21 -9.19
CA LEU A 312 2.28 -5.35 -8.67
C LEU A 312 3.79 -5.08 -8.61
N ASN A 313 4.34 -4.49 -9.68
CA ASN A 313 5.76 -4.17 -9.81
C ASN A 313 6.12 -2.71 -9.50
N HIS A 314 5.14 -1.89 -9.04
CA HIS A 314 5.38 -0.48 -8.75
C HIS A 314 5.87 -0.28 -7.31
N ARG A 315 7.09 0.28 -7.18
CA ARG A 315 7.69 0.58 -5.87
C ARG A 315 7.45 2.04 -5.50
N PHE A 316 6.84 2.25 -4.35
CA PHE A 316 6.64 3.59 -3.78
C PHE A 316 7.87 4.01 -2.98
N HIS A 317 8.54 5.05 -3.44
CA HIS A 317 9.65 5.66 -2.70
C HIS A 317 9.21 7.02 -2.14
N LEU A 318 9.46 7.24 -0.84
CA LEU A 318 9.28 8.53 -0.19
C LEU A 318 10.64 9.04 0.29
N GLU A 319 11.02 10.18 -0.20
CA GLU A 319 12.23 10.85 0.26
C GLU A 319 12.03 11.42 1.66
N PRO A 320 12.99 11.24 2.56
CA PRO A 320 12.93 11.84 3.89
C PRO A 320 13.00 13.38 3.77
N VAL A 321 12.00 14.06 4.33
CA VAL A 321 11.95 15.53 4.33
C VAL A 321 12.45 16.05 5.66
N ASN A 322 13.56 16.79 5.63
CA ASN A 322 14.01 17.56 6.78
C ASN A 322 13.32 18.92 6.80
N ARG A 323 12.39 19.14 7.73
CA ARG A 323 11.66 20.40 7.86
C ARG A 323 12.34 21.40 8.79
N GLY A 324 13.37 20.95 9.51
CA GLY A 324 14.03 21.78 10.51
C GLY A 324 13.18 22.05 11.74
N PHE A 325 13.72 22.87 12.64
CA PHE A 325 13.09 23.40 13.84
C PHE A 325 13.78 24.72 14.20
N LEU A 326 13.20 25.53 15.09
CA LEU A 326 13.81 26.74 15.60
C LEU A 326 14.69 26.43 16.80
N THR A 327 15.85 27.09 16.89
CA THR A 327 16.69 27.08 18.11
C THR A 327 16.09 27.98 19.19
N ASP A 328 16.55 27.82 20.43
CA ASP A 328 16.09 28.68 21.54
C ASP A 328 16.37 30.17 21.22
N GLU A 329 17.51 30.50 20.61
CA GLU A 329 17.87 31.88 20.21
C GLU A 329 16.94 32.41 19.11
N GLU A 330 16.56 31.57 18.13
CA GLU A 330 15.61 31.98 17.09
C GLU A 330 14.22 32.25 17.64
N ILE A 331 13.76 31.41 18.58
CA ILE A 331 12.48 31.60 19.30
C ILE A 331 12.51 32.92 20.08
N MET A 332 13.58 33.17 20.83
CA MET A 332 13.74 34.41 21.61
C MET A 332 13.79 35.64 20.70
N ARG A 333 14.47 35.53 19.55
CA ARG A 333 14.54 36.62 18.55
C ARG A 333 13.16 36.97 18.02
N ILE A 334 12.33 35.97 17.70
CA ILE A 334 10.93 36.19 17.26
C ILE A 334 10.09 36.79 18.39
N ALA A 335 10.18 36.23 19.60
CA ALA A 335 9.36 36.63 20.74
C ALA A 335 9.63 38.10 21.14
N ASN A 336 10.90 38.52 21.17
CA ASN A 336 11.32 39.83 21.65
C ASN A 336 11.33 40.92 20.56
N LYS A 337 11.10 40.56 19.29
CA LYS A 337 11.12 41.54 18.19
C LYS A 337 9.89 42.43 18.28
N ASN A 338 10.11 43.74 18.37
CA ASN A 338 9.04 44.70 18.16
C ASN A 338 8.70 44.76 16.68
N LEU A 339 7.48 44.36 16.32
CA LEU A 339 7.01 44.29 14.95
C LEU A 339 6.25 45.58 14.52
N GLY A 340 5.74 46.35 15.49
CA GLY A 340 5.02 47.60 15.24
C GLY A 340 3.71 47.49 14.45
N ILE A 341 3.29 46.25 14.13
CA ILE A 341 2.12 45.97 13.30
C ILE A 341 1.27 44.91 13.99
N GLN A 342 0.07 45.29 14.43
CA GLN A 342 -0.82 44.44 15.24
C GLN A 342 -1.10 43.05 14.61
N ARG A 343 -1.26 42.97 13.27
CA ARG A 343 -1.49 41.69 12.58
C ARG A 343 -0.30 40.72 12.67
N LEU A 344 0.93 41.26 12.67
CA LEU A 344 2.14 40.47 12.79
C LEU A 344 2.37 40.04 14.24
N GLU A 345 2.12 40.94 15.19
CA GLU A 345 2.19 40.61 16.63
C GLU A 345 1.24 39.50 17.02
N LEU A 346 0.00 39.53 16.52
CA LEU A 346 -0.97 38.48 16.71
C LEU A 346 -0.45 37.12 16.18
N VAL A 347 0.06 37.09 14.95
CA VAL A 347 0.56 35.87 14.33
C VAL A 347 1.80 35.35 15.04
N ARG A 348 2.71 36.25 15.48
CA ARG A 348 3.86 35.92 16.31
C ARG A 348 3.42 35.24 17.61
N ASP A 349 2.50 35.84 18.35
CA ASP A 349 2.07 35.37 19.64
C ASP A 349 1.41 33.97 19.53
N ILE A 350 0.54 33.76 18.56
CA ILE A 350 -0.09 32.47 18.30
C ILE A 350 0.94 31.43 17.83
N PHE A 351 1.94 31.82 17.07
CA PHE A 351 3.04 30.95 16.66
C PHE A 351 3.91 30.54 17.84
N ILE A 352 4.29 31.50 18.72
CA ILE A 352 5.02 31.22 19.96
C ILE A 352 4.20 30.33 20.88
N PHE A 353 2.90 30.58 21.04
CA PHE A 353 2.00 29.70 21.77
C PHE A 353 2.09 28.24 21.27
N SER A 354 2.07 28.05 19.94
CA SER A 354 2.22 26.71 19.36
C SER A 354 3.64 26.14 19.56
N CYS A 355 4.70 26.95 19.63
CA CYS A 355 6.06 26.50 19.95
C CYS A 355 6.18 25.91 21.35
N PHE A 356 5.34 26.34 22.29
CA PHE A 356 5.37 25.88 23.69
C PHE A 356 4.21 24.92 24.07
N THR A 357 3.25 24.69 23.18
CA THR A 357 2.14 23.75 23.41
C THR A 357 2.15 22.58 22.43
N GLY A 358 2.82 22.70 21.29
CA GLY A 358 2.86 21.70 20.25
C GLY A 358 1.55 21.52 19.47
N LEU A 359 0.53 22.34 19.74
CA LEU A 359 -0.76 22.26 19.05
C LEU A 359 -0.63 22.62 17.58
N ALA A 360 -1.36 21.91 16.70
CA ALA A 360 -1.42 22.26 15.29
C ALA A 360 -2.31 23.50 15.07
N TYR A 361 -2.11 24.19 13.93
CA TYR A 361 -2.89 25.38 13.60
C TYR A 361 -4.39 25.23 13.83
N ILE A 362 -4.98 24.14 13.36
CA ILE A 362 -6.43 23.93 13.45
C ILE A 362 -6.89 23.68 14.89
N ASP A 363 -6.04 23.02 15.69
CA ASP A 363 -6.33 22.75 17.09
C ASP A 363 -6.27 24.06 17.91
N VAL A 364 -5.28 24.94 17.63
CA VAL A 364 -5.22 26.29 18.22
C VAL A 364 -6.39 27.16 17.75
N ALA A 365 -6.77 27.07 16.48
CA ALA A 365 -7.88 27.84 15.91
C ALA A 365 -9.24 27.50 16.54
N ASN A 366 -9.38 26.28 17.06
CA ASN A 366 -10.62 25.81 17.67
C ASN A 366 -10.59 25.81 19.21
N LEU A 367 -9.51 26.30 19.85
CA LEU A 367 -9.45 26.42 21.31
C LEU A 367 -10.52 27.39 21.83
N THR A 368 -11.21 26.94 22.85
CA THR A 368 -12.15 27.75 23.64
C THR A 368 -11.66 27.84 25.11
N PRO A 369 -12.17 28.77 25.93
CA PRO A 369 -11.86 28.80 27.35
C PRO A 369 -12.15 27.48 28.08
N ASP A 370 -13.17 26.72 27.66
CA ASP A 370 -13.53 25.40 28.22
C ASP A 370 -12.44 24.34 28.06
N ASN A 371 -11.50 24.54 27.12
CA ASN A 371 -10.37 23.65 26.95
C ASN A 371 -9.26 23.89 28.00
N ILE A 372 -9.34 24.97 28.76
CA ILE A 372 -8.39 25.30 29.84
C ILE A 372 -8.96 24.79 31.15
N VAL A 373 -8.39 23.71 31.66
CA VAL A 373 -8.87 23.03 32.87
C VAL A 373 -7.81 23.16 33.98
N THR A 374 -8.23 23.52 35.20
CA THR A 374 -7.34 23.54 36.36
C THR A 374 -7.41 22.19 37.07
N LEU A 375 -6.28 21.51 37.20
CA LEU A 375 -6.10 20.27 37.95
C LEU A 375 -4.91 20.44 38.90
N ASP A 376 -5.08 20.16 40.16
CA ASP A 376 -4.03 20.26 41.18
C ASP A 376 -3.26 21.59 41.10
N ASP A 377 -3.99 22.73 41.09
CA ASP A 377 -3.47 24.09 40.95
C ASP A 377 -2.67 24.38 39.66
N LYS A 378 -2.70 23.47 38.70
CA LYS A 378 -2.04 23.63 37.41
C LYS A 378 -3.06 23.71 36.28
N GLN A 379 -2.81 24.63 35.35
CA GLN A 379 -3.66 24.79 34.19
C GLN A 379 -3.18 23.88 33.05
N TRP A 380 -4.14 23.18 32.46
CA TRP A 380 -3.93 22.25 31.36
C TRP A 380 -4.77 22.64 30.15
N ILE A 381 -4.23 22.45 28.97
CA ILE A 381 -5.04 22.39 27.74
C ILE A 381 -5.50 20.94 27.57
N MET A 382 -6.82 20.73 27.62
CA MET A 382 -7.44 19.43 27.34
C MET A 382 -8.28 19.54 26.09
N THR A 383 -7.85 18.88 25.03
CA THR A 383 -8.53 18.94 23.73
C THR A 383 -8.36 17.63 22.96
N LYS A 384 -9.16 17.47 21.91
CA LYS A 384 -9.00 16.35 20.96
C LYS A 384 -8.39 16.87 19.67
N ARG A 385 -7.33 16.24 19.21
CA ARG A 385 -6.69 16.59 17.95
C ARG A 385 -7.66 16.37 16.79
N GLN A 386 -7.98 17.41 16.05
CA GLN A 386 -8.97 17.33 14.95
C GLN A 386 -8.62 16.30 13.87
N LYS A 387 -7.34 16.12 13.56
CA LYS A 387 -6.91 15.18 12.49
C LYS A 387 -7.04 13.71 12.88
N THR A 388 -6.87 13.36 14.15
CA THR A 388 -6.74 11.96 14.60
C THR A 388 -7.77 11.58 15.66
N ASN A 389 -8.54 12.54 16.14
CA ASN A 389 -9.48 12.42 17.25
C ASN A 389 -8.86 11.86 18.54
N VAL A 390 -7.53 12.01 18.70
CA VAL A 390 -6.78 11.57 19.88
C VAL A 390 -6.77 12.68 20.91
N GLU A 391 -7.00 12.34 22.17
CA GLU A 391 -6.88 13.26 23.29
C GLU A 391 -5.46 13.81 23.42
N THR A 392 -5.38 15.11 23.62
CA THR A 392 -4.14 15.86 23.74
C THR A 392 -4.22 16.72 24.98
N ASN A 393 -3.38 16.41 25.97
CA ASN A 393 -3.30 17.10 27.23
C ASN A 393 -1.91 17.75 27.34
N VAL A 394 -1.87 19.07 27.45
CA VAL A 394 -0.64 19.85 27.57
C VAL A 394 -0.70 20.74 28.76
N LEU A 395 0.30 20.62 29.66
CA LEU A 395 0.45 21.53 30.78
C LEU A 395 0.80 22.94 30.28
N LEU A 396 0.07 23.94 30.70
CA LEU A 396 0.37 25.32 30.37
C LEU A 396 1.57 25.82 31.18
N LEU A 397 2.62 26.15 30.45
CA LEU A 397 3.80 26.85 30.96
C LEU A 397 3.52 28.36 31.02
N ASP A 398 4.40 29.14 31.61
CA ASP A 398 4.18 30.58 31.85
C ASP A 398 4.03 31.40 30.57
N ILE A 399 4.82 31.07 29.51
CA ILE A 399 4.74 31.78 28.21
C ILE A 399 3.36 31.59 27.55
N PRO A 400 2.82 30.36 27.35
CA PRO A 400 1.46 30.20 26.89
C PRO A 400 0.39 30.84 27.76
N LYS A 401 0.54 30.84 29.10
CA LYS A 401 -0.38 31.54 30.04
C LYS A 401 -0.42 33.02 29.76
N ALA A 402 0.73 33.68 29.70
CA ALA A 402 0.82 35.13 29.45
C ALA A 402 0.21 35.50 28.06
N ILE A 403 0.35 34.62 27.05
CA ILE A 403 -0.29 34.84 25.75
C ILE A 403 -1.82 34.69 25.88
N ILE A 404 -2.34 33.70 26.61
CA ILE A 404 -3.78 33.56 26.85
C ILE A 404 -4.30 34.81 27.56
N GLU A 405 -3.66 35.26 28.63
CA GLU A 405 -4.04 36.45 29.39
C GLU A 405 -4.13 37.70 28.49
N LYS A 406 -3.14 37.91 27.62
CA LYS A 406 -3.11 39.02 26.66
C LYS A 406 -4.38 39.09 25.80
N TYR A 407 -4.97 37.97 25.45
CA TYR A 407 -6.12 37.86 24.55
C TYR A 407 -7.45 37.57 25.28
N SER A 408 -7.45 37.28 26.58
CA SER A 408 -8.64 36.92 27.37
C SER A 408 -9.64 38.05 27.55
N HIS A 409 -9.20 39.31 27.41
CA HIS A 409 -10.06 40.49 27.63
C HIS A 409 -11.05 40.77 26.49
N LYS A 410 -11.03 39.96 25.43
CA LYS A 410 -11.89 40.14 24.25
C LYS A 410 -12.68 38.86 23.96
N THR A 411 -13.98 39.00 23.83
CA THR A 411 -14.81 37.90 23.35
C THR A 411 -14.71 37.85 21.79
N TYR A 412 -14.23 36.73 21.30
CA TYR A 412 -14.11 36.52 19.85
C TYR A 412 -15.34 35.76 19.32
N ARG A 413 -15.58 35.85 18.00
CA ARG A 413 -16.65 35.09 17.36
C ARG A 413 -16.47 33.60 17.64
N ASP A 414 -17.59 32.89 17.83
CA ASP A 414 -17.64 31.45 18.10
C ASP A 414 -17.00 31.01 19.43
N GLY A 415 -16.83 31.91 20.42
CA GLY A 415 -16.29 31.60 21.73
C GLY A 415 -14.84 31.17 21.74
N ARG A 416 -14.08 31.49 20.68
CA ARG A 416 -12.66 31.08 20.54
C ARG A 416 -11.76 31.85 21.52
N LEU A 417 -10.65 31.20 21.88
CA LEU A 417 -9.64 31.77 22.76
C LEU A 417 -8.81 32.87 22.07
N PHE A 418 -8.59 32.75 20.75
CA PHE A 418 -7.76 33.66 19.96
C PHE A 418 -8.45 34.17 18.71
N PRO A 419 -8.13 35.40 18.26
CA PRO A 419 -8.52 35.87 16.93
C PRO A 419 -7.64 35.22 15.85
N ILE A 420 -8.17 34.20 15.19
CA ILE A 420 -7.39 33.40 14.24
C ILE A 420 -7.63 33.86 12.80
N LEU A 421 -6.54 34.12 12.07
CA LEU A 421 -6.51 34.31 10.62
C LEU A 421 -6.51 32.96 9.91
N THR A 422 -6.85 32.91 8.63
CA THR A 422 -6.73 31.66 7.85
C THR A 422 -5.28 31.12 7.84
N ASN A 423 -5.10 29.81 7.77
CA ASN A 423 -3.77 29.18 7.76
C ASN A 423 -2.86 29.74 6.66
N GLN A 424 -3.43 30.07 5.49
CA GLN A 424 -2.68 30.67 4.38
C GLN A 424 -2.16 32.06 4.74
N LYS A 425 -3.01 32.96 5.32
CA LYS A 425 -2.61 34.28 5.76
C LYS A 425 -1.60 34.20 6.91
N THR A 426 -1.83 33.30 7.88
CA THR A 426 -0.89 33.05 8.98
C THR A 426 0.49 32.66 8.44
N ASN A 427 0.58 31.73 7.50
CA ASN A 427 1.84 31.31 6.92
C ASN A 427 2.51 32.43 6.06
N ALA A 428 1.72 33.26 5.40
CA ALA A 428 2.26 34.43 4.67
C ALA A 428 2.91 35.44 5.64
N TYR A 429 2.23 35.75 6.75
CA TYR A 429 2.77 36.68 7.78
C TYR A 429 3.95 36.08 8.55
N LEU A 430 4.00 34.76 8.75
CA LEU A 430 5.17 34.09 9.33
C LEU A 430 6.43 34.25 8.46
N LYS A 431 6.29 34.30 7.15
CA LYS A 431 7.44 34.60 6.26
C LYS A 431 7.90 36.05 6.43
N GLU A 432 6.96 37.01 6.48
CA GLU A 432 7.26 38.42 6.76
C GLU A 432 7.98 38.58 8.12
N ILE A 433 7.52 37.88 9.15
CA ILE A 433 8.16 37.86 10.48
C ILE A 433 9.58 37.25 10.38
N ALA A 434 9.76 36.16 9.62
CA ALA A 434 11.07 35.56 9.42
C ALA A 434 12.07 36.54 8.80
N ASP A 435 11.64 37.25 7.77
CA ASP A 435 12.45 38.26 7.11
C ASP A 435 12.86 39.42 8.05
N ILE A 436 11.89 39.96 8.83
CA ILE A 436 12.12 41.02 9.82
C ILE A 436 13.06 40.53 10.96
N CYS A 437 13.00 39.27 11.33
CA CYS A 437 13.84 38.68 12.37
C CYS A 437 15.16 38.14 11.86
N GLY A 438 15.46 38.20 10.55
CA GLY A 438 16.66 37.65 9.95
C GLY A 438 16.77 36.12 10.06
N ILE A 439 15.66 35.42 10.00
CA ILE A 439 15.60 33.95 10.08
C ILE A 439 15.50 33.36 8.68
N LYS A 440 16.57 32.64 8.26
CA LYS A 440 16.65 32.04 6.91
C LYS A 440 15.77 30.78 6.75
N LYS A 441 15.22 30.25 7.85
CA LYS A 441 14.35 29.06 7.81
C LYS A 441 12.96 29.43 7.29
N ASN A 442 12.34 28.53 6.50
CA ASN A 442 10.97 28.72 6.04
C ASN A 442 9.98 28.58 7.22
N LEU A 443 9.59 29.70 7.83
CA LEU A 443 8.62 29.73 8.90
C LEU A 443 7.24 29.34 8.36
N THR A 444 6.71 28.25 8.89
CA THR A 444 5.32 27.82 8.69
C THR A 444 4.73 27.48 10.06
N PHE A 445 3.42 27.56 10.21
CA PHE A 445 2.79 27.22 11.49
C PHE A 445 3.14 25.80 11.97
N HIS A 446 3.32 24.88 11.04
CA HIS A 446 3.71 23.51 11.37
C HIS A 446 5.14 23.42 11.93
N LEU A 447 6.01 24.38 11.63
CA LEU A 447 7.37 24.44 12.19
C LEU A 447 7.33 24.66 13.72
N ALA A 448 6.36 25.42 14.24
CA ALA A 448 6.18 25.56 15.69
C ALA A 448 6.03 24.21 16.39
N ARG A 449 5.21 23.33 15.83
CA ARG A 449 5.01 21.98 16.37
C ARG A 449 6.28 21.11 16.25
N HIS A 450 7.05 21.24 15.17
CA HIS A 450 8.37 20.61 15.05
C HIS A 450 9.34 21.12 16.13
N THR A 451 9.32 22.44 16.35
CA THR A 451 10.12 23.11 17.38
C THR A 451 9.79 22.60 18.77
N PHE A 452 8.49 22.55 19.13
CA PHE A 452 8.03 22.01 20.40
C PHE A 452 8.54 20.57 20.62
N ALA A 453 8.33 19.71 19.62
CA ALA A 453 8.72 18.30 19.69
C ALA A 453 10.23 18.13 19.90
N THR A 454 11.03 18.84 19.09
CA THR A 454 12.50 18.75 19.16
C THR A 454 13.03 19.37 20.45
N MET A 455 12.51 20.54 20.85
CA MET A 455 12.90 21.22 22.09
C MET A 455 12.58 20.36 23.32
N SER A 456 11.39 19.79 23.40
CA SER A 456 10.98 18.92 24.51
C SER A 456 11.87 17.68 24.61
N LEU A 457 12.13 17.00 23.48
CA LEU A 457 13.02 15.83 23.45
C LEU A 457 14.47 16.20 23.81
N SER A 458 14.99 17.34 23.35
CA SER A 458 16.34 17.79 23.68
C SER A 458 16.50 18.18 25.15
N LYS A 459 15.43 18.60 25.79
CA LYS A 459 15.38 18.93 27.23
C LYS A 459 15.03 17.70 28.12
N GLY A 460 15.07 16.49 27.55
CA GLY A 460 14.93 15.24 28.33
C GLY A 460 13.50 14.76 28.55
N VAL A 461 12.47 15.40 27.96
CA VAL A 461 11.10 14.89 28.06
C VAL A 461 10.99 13.54 27.33
N PRO A 462 10.46 12.49 27.96
CA PRO A 462 10.31 11.18 27.34
C PRO A 462 9.50 11.24 26.04
N MET A 463 9.90 10.42 25.05
CA MET A 463 9.28 10.42 23.72
C MET A 463 7.78 10.07 23.78
N GLU A 464 7.39 9.18 24.68
CA GLU A 464 6.01 8.76 24.91
C GLU A 464 5.16 9.93 25.38
N SER A 465 5.69 10.74 26.32
CA SER A 465 5.03 11.95 26.81
C SER A 465 4.87 12.98 25.69
N VAL A 466 5.93 13.23 24.90
CA VAL A 466 5.86 14.14 23.76
C VAL A 466 4.87 13.61 22.72
N SER A 467 4.85 12.30 22.45
CA SER A 467 3.90 11.68 21.54
C SER A 467 2.45 11.89 21.97
N LYS A 468 2.16 11.77 23.27
CA LYS A 468 0.84 11.99 23.86
C LYS A 468 0.43 13.46 23.79
N MET A 469 1.32 14.39 24.18
CA MET A 469 1.09 15.84 24.06
C MET A 469 0.83 16.28 22.63
N LEU A 470 1.46 15.63 21.65
CA LEU A 470 1.24 15.87 20.24
C LEU A 470 0.00 15.15 19.66
N GLY A 471 -0.68 14.28 20.41
CA GLY A 471 -1.81 13.48 19.91
C GLY A 471 -1.44 12.59 18.71
N HIS A 472 -0.26 11.93 18.75
CA HIS A 472 0.14 10.98 17.73
C HIS A 472 -0.42 9.59 18.03
N THR A 473 -1.09 8.97 17.07
CA THR A 473 -1.56 7.58 17.16
C THR A 473 -0.43 6.55 17.06
N ASN A 474 0.72 6.95 16.49
CA ASN A 474 1.88 6.08 16.31
C ASN A 474 3.15 6.83 16.71
N ILE A 475 3.90 6.25 17.65
CA ILE A 475 5.13 6.83 18.19
C ILE A 475 6.21 7.02 17.10
N LYS A 476 6.19 6.22 16.01
CA LYS A 476 7.07 6.42 14.83
C LYS A 476 6.98 7.83 14.26
N THR A 477 5.83 8.51 14.42
CA THR A 477 5.68 9.90 14.00
C THR A 477 6.50 10.85 14.90
N THR A 478 6.63 10.54 16.18
CA THR A 478 7.46 11.30 17.14
C THR A 478 8.95 11.01 16.94
N GLN A 479 9.29 9.79 16.55
CA GLN A 479 10.68 9.40 16.24
C GLN A 479 11.32 10.23 15.11
N LEU A 480 10.51 10.83 14.23
CA LEU A 480 11.02 11.75 13.20
C LEU A 480 11.69 13.01 13.81
N TYR A 481 11.31 13.39 15.04
CA TYR A 481 11.89 14.52 15.78
C TYR A 481 13.06 14.11 16.67
N ALA A 482 13.16 12.83 17.00
CA ALA A 482 14.22 12.25 17.83
C ALA A 482 15.51 12.06 17.02
N ARG A 483 15.92 13.07 16.25
CA ARG A 483 17.31 13.10 15.80
C ARG A 483 18.14 13.33 17.05
N ILE A 484 18.78 12.25 17.50
CA ILE A 484 19.70 12.28 18.63
C ILE A 484 20.80 13.27 18.26
N THR A 485 20.73 14.49 18.81
CA THR A 485 21.80 15.47 18.68
C THR A 485 22.95 15.00 19.59
N ASN A 486 24.19 15.30 19.21
CA ASN A 486 25.33 15.01 20.08
C ASN A 486 25.15 15.59 21.48
N LYS A 487 24.52 16.78 21.61
CA LYS A 487 24.13 17.37 22.89
C LYS A 487 23.20 16.50 23.74
N LYS A 488 22.27 15.77 23.12
CA LYS A 488 21.41 14.86 23.88
C LYS A 488 22.17 13.61 24.32
N ILE A 489 23.02 13.08 23.47
CA ILE A 489 23.89 11.95 23.85
C ILE A 489 24.78 12.36 25.02
N GLU A 490 25.42 13.54 24.94
CA GLU A 490 26.25 14.12 25.97
C GLU A 490 25.48 14.20 27.31
N HIS A 491 24.31 14.86 27.30
CA HIS A 491 23.47 14.99 28.49
C HIS A 491 23.00 13.64 29.05
N ASP A 492 22.57 12.70 28.21
CA ASP A 492 22.12 11.37 28.65
C ASP A 492 23.31 10.57 29.23
N MET A 493 24.53 10.75 28.70
CA MET A 493 25.76 10.14 29.24
C MET A 493 26.24 10.79 30.53
N GLU A 494 26.05 12.11 30.71
CA GLU A 494 26.30 12.81 31.97
C GLU A 494 25.37 12.29 33.07
N LEU A 495 24.06 12.17 32.80
CA LEU A 495 23.09 11.59 33.73
C LEU A 495 23.42 10.13 34.08
N LEU A 496 23.94 9.38 33.12
CA LEU A 496 24.40 8.01 33.37
C LEU A 496 25.66 8.00 34.23
N ALA A 497 26.62 8.88 33.97
CA ALA A 497 27.84 9.02 34.75
C ALA A 497 27.55 9.36 36.21
N ASP A 498 26.61 10.26 36.48
CA ASP A 498 26.17 10.60 37.85
C ASP A 498 25.59 9.38 38.57
N LYS A 499 24.74 8.60 37.88
CA LYS A 499 24.17 7.36 38.44
C LYS A 499 25.22 6.28 38.70
N LEU A 500 26.27 6.25 37.89
CA LEU A 500 27.38 5.31 38.02
C LEU A 500 28.45 5.76 39.02
N GLY A 501 28.31 6.94 39.63
CA GLY A 501 29.26 7.51 40.60
C GLY A 501 29.59 6.57 41.77
N LYS A 502 28.61 5.73 42.20
CA LYS A 502 28.83 4.70 43.21
C LYS A 502 29.78 3.59 42.70
N PHE A 503 29.69 3.20 41.43
CA PHE A 503 30.55 2.23 40.81
C PHE A 503 31.98 2.77 40.63
N ASN A 504 32.12 4.03 40.23
CA ASN A 504 33.41 4.71 40.09
C ASN A 504 34.15 4.74 41.38
N LYS A 505 33.47 5.03 42.51
CA LYS A 505 34.07 4.97 43.87
C LYS A 505 34.48 3.56 44.27
N ALA A 506 33.68 2.54 43.93
CA ALA A 506 33.98 1.15 44.25
C ALA A 506 35.18 0.63 43.42
N MET A 507 35.42 1.17 42.24
CA MET A 507 36.50 0.85 41.33
C MET A 507 37.78 1.71 41.58
N GLY A 508 37.76 2.60 42.55
CA GLY A 508 38.91 3.47 42.88
C GLY A 508 39.24 4.55 41.86
N ILE A 509 38.29 4.83 40.94
CA ILE A 509 38.43 5.90 39.92
C ILE A 509 38.21 7.24 40.63
N ARG A 510 39.26 8.01 40.86
CA ARG A 510 39.17 9.40 41.35
C ARG A 510 38.62 10.29 40.24
N GLN A 511 37.62 11.09 40.56
CA GLN A 511 37.14 12.18 39.69
C GLN A 511 38.19 13.28 39.55
#